data_f6291ef5b1704e56a9ff127d54d368c9
#
_entry.id   f6291ef5b1704e56a9ff127d54d368c9
#
_cell.length_a   1.000
_cell.length_b   1.000
_cell.length_c   1.000
_cell.angle_alpha   90.00
_cell.angle_beta   90.00
_cell.angle_gamma   90.00
#
_symmetry.space_group_name_H-M   'P 1'
#
loop_
_entity.id
_entity.type
_entity.pdbx_description
1 polymer ?
#
loop_
_entity_poly.entity_id
_entity_poly.type
_entity_poly.pdbx_seq_one_letter_code
_entity_poly.pdbx_strand_id
1 'polypeptide(L)'
;MKRLREQRGITLREIADTTKLSIRTLEALERNDISRLPGGIFSRGLVRAYAEQIGADPESTVEDFIARFPDASVSDGLPHLRSEEVNTDPPSMVARRVVMAVAILLPIALIVVLSILVRMAGW
;
A
#
# COMPACT_ATOMS: atom_id res chain seq x y z
N MET A 1 16.27 -2.61 2.05
CA MET A 1 15.01 -2.87 2.78
C MET A 1 15.27 -3.33 4.23
N LYS A 2 15.99 -4.42 4.49
CA LYS A 2 16.27 -4.95 5.85
C LYS A 2 16.76 -3.89 6.85
N ARG A 3 17.78 -3.10 6.50
CA ARG A 3 18.33 -2.05 7.39
C ARG A 3 17.29 -1.03 7.82
N LEU A 4 16.41 -0.62 6.91
CA LEU A 4 15.35 0.35 7.21
C LEU A 4 14.33 -0.23 8.19
N ARG A 5 13.94 -1.49 8.00
CA ARG A 5 13.07 -2.22 8.93
C ARG A 5 13.67 -2.26 10.34
N GLU A 6 14.96 -2.66 10.43
CA GLU A 6 15.67 -2.78 11.70
C GLU A 6 15.84 -1.43 12.41
N GLN A 7 16.13 -0.36 11.66
CA GLN A 7 16.19 1.00 12.19
C GLN A 7 14.86 1.49 12.77
N ARG A 8 13.74 0.99 12.22
CA ARG A 8 12.39 1.30 12.72
C ARG A 8 11.91 0.35 13.82
N GLY A 9 12.72 -0.62 14.19
CA GLY A 9 12.37 -1.60 15.22
C GLY A 9 11.24 -2.56 14.83
N ILE A 10 10.92 -2.67 13.53
CA ILE A 10 9.83 -3.51 13.04
C ILE A 10 10.33 -4.94 12.88
N THR A 11 9.60 -5.92 13.41
CA THR A 11 9.93 -7.34 13.28
C THR A 11 9.33 -7.93 12.00
N LEU A 12 9.98 -8.99 11.46
CA LEU A 12 9.40 -9.74 10.34
C LEU A 12 8.05 -10.39 10.69
N ARG A 13 7.84 -10.69 11.97
CA ARG A 13 6.58 -11.26 12.44
C ARG A 13 5.43 -10.26 12.35
N GLU A 14 5.64 -9.02 12.74
CA GLU A 14 4.65 -7.96 12.60
C GLU A 14 4.25 -7.74 11.14
N ILE A 15 5.25 -7.74 10.23
CA ILE A 15 4.98 -7.64 8.79
C ILE A 15 4.19 -8.85 8.30
N ALA A 16 4.57 -10.07 8.70
CA ALA A 16 3.88 -11.29 8.32
C ALA A 16 2.43 -11.30 8.79
N ASP A 17 2.18 -10.88 10.02
CA ASP A 17 0.84 -10.83 10.62
C ASP A 17 -0.06 -9.81 9.91
N THR A 18 0.50 -8.67 9.49
CA THR A 18 -0.25 -7.63 8.78
C THR A 18 -0.51 -7.95 7.31
N THR A 19 0.52 -8.44 6.61
CA THR A 19 0.46 -8.68 5.16
C THR A 19 -0.04 -10.07 4.77
N LYS A 20 -0.14 -10.99 5.75
CA LYS A 20 -0.43 -12.42 5.54
C LYS A 20 0.63 -13.17 4.72
N LEU A 21 1.82 -12.60 4.61
CA LEU A 21 2.97 -13.21 3.97
C LEU A 21 3.72 -14.13 4.96
N SER A 22 4.32 -15.20 4.45
CA SER A 22 5.13 -16.07 5.31
C SER A 22 6.45 -15.40 5.72
N ILE A 23 6.90 -15.64 6.94
CA ILE A 23 8.20 -15.15 7.42
C ILE A 23 9.33 -15.61 6.48
N ARG A 24 9.25 -16.85 5.98
CA ARG A 24 10.24 -17.39 5.03
C ARG A 24 10.33 -16.59 3.73
N THR A 25 9.18 -16.13 3.23
CA THR A 25 9.11 -15.28 2.03
C THR A 25 9.73 -13.91 2.30
N LEU A 26 9.45 -13.33 3.46
CA LEU A 26 10.03 -12.04 3.87
C LEU A 26 11.55 -12.14 4.08
N GLU A 27 12.04 -13.24 4.68
CA GLU A 27 13.47 -13.50 4.81
C GLU A 27 14.15 -13.67 3.45
N ALA A 28 13.52 -14.39 2.52
CA ALA A 28 14.04 -14.56 1.17
C ALA A 28 14.15 -13.19 0.45
N LEU A 29 13.15 -12.34 0.59
CA LEU A 29 13.16 -10.98 0.08
C LEU A 29 14.33 -10.16 0.65
N GLU A 30 14.56 -10.20 1.96
CA GLU A 30 15.65 -9.47 2.61
C GLU A 30 17.05 -9.97 2.23
N ARG A 31 17.15 -11.25 1.89
CA ARG A 31 18.41 -11.89 1.41
C ARG A 31 18.62 -11.73 -0.10
N ASN A 32 17.66 -11.14 -0.82
CA ASN A 32 17.61 -11.09 -2.28
C ASN A 32 17.62 -12.50 -2.92
N ASP A 33 17.05 -13.48 -2.24
CA ASP A 33 16.93 -14.85 -2.73
C ASP A 33 15.68 -14.98 -3.61
N ILE A 34 15.83 -14.55 -4.87
CA ILE A 34 14.73 -14.47 -5.84
C ILE A 34 14.16 -15.84 -6.17
N SER A 35 15.01 -16.90 -6.10
CA SER A 35 14.58 -18.28 -6.39
C SER A 35 13.49 -18.80 -5.44
N ARG A 36 13.36 -18.19 -4.27
CA ARG A 36 12.36 -18.53 -3.25
C ARG A 36 11.17 -17.58 -3.22
N LEU A 37 11.16 -16.57 -4.07
CA LEU A 37 10.03 -15.67 -4.21
C LEU A 37 9.03 -16.22 -5.22
N PRO A 38 7.72 -15.97 -5.02
CA PRO A 38 6.73 -16.28 -6.04
C PRO A 38 6.95 -15.35 -7.25
N GLY A 39 7.40 -15.86 -8.37
CA GLY A 39 7.81 -15.05 -9.52
C GLY A 39 6.79 -14.05 -10.05
N GLY A 40 7.23 -13.22 -10.99
CA GLY A 40 6.38 -12.34 -11.78
C GLY A 40 5.68 -11.23 -10.96
N ILE A 41 4.41 -11.01 -11.25
CA ILE A 41 3.59 -9.96 -10.63
C ILE A 41 3.45 -10.12 -9.11
N PHE A 42 3.53 -11.36 -8.61
CA PHE A 42 3.45 -11.63 -7.17
C PHE A 42 4.65 -11.09 -6.42
N SER A 43 5.86 -11.15 -7.00
CA SER A 43 7.06 -10.55 -6.40
C SER A 43 6.93 -9.03 -6.26
N ARG A 44 6.33 -8.36 -7.24
CA ARG A 44 6.07 -6.91 -7.17
C ARG A 44 5.10 -6.56 -6.05
N GLY A 45 3.98 -7.31 -5.95
CA GLY A 45 3.00 -7.14 -4.88
C GLY A 45 3.62 -7.36 -3.49
N LEU A 46 4.49 -8.36 -3.37
CA LEU A 46 5.21 -8.67 -2.13
C LEU A 46 6.15 -7.53 -1.74
N VAL A 47 6.94 -7.01 -2.69
CA VAL A 47 7.85 -5.87 -2.45
C VAL A 47 7.08 -4.63 -2.05
N ARG A 48 5.95 -4.34 -2.72
CA ARG A 48 5.07 -3.22 -2.39
C ARG A 48 4.54 -3.32 -0.97
N ALA A 49 3.93 -4.46 -0.62
CA ALA A 49 3.39 -4.70 0.71
C ALA A 49 4.47 -4.59 1.80
N TYR A 50 5.67 -5.10 1.54
CA TYR A 50 6.79 -4.96 2.45
C TYR A 50 7.23 -3.50 2.63
N ALA A 51 7.36 -2.75 1.53
CA ALA A 51 7.76 -1.34 1.54
C ALA A 51 6.78 -0.49 2.35
N GLU A 52 5.48 -0.70 2.20
CA GLU A 52 4.43 -0.02 2.96
C GLU A 52 4.60 -0.25 4.47
N GLN A 53 4.88 -1.47 4.89
CA GLN A 53 5.03 -1.81 6.32
C GLN A 53 6.26 -1.16 6.94
N ILE A 54 7.34 -1.06 6.21
CA ILE A 54 8.56 -0.40 6.70
C ILE A 54 8.54 1.11 6.44
N GLY A 55 7.46 1.67 5.86
CA GLY A 55 7.29 3.08 5.54
C GLY A 55 8.26 3.60 4.47
N ALA A 56 8.73 2.73 3.59
CA ALA A 56 9.43 3.12 2.37
C ALA A 56 8.40 3.52 1.29
N ASP A 57 8.86 4.27 0.28
CA ASP A 57 8.02 4.53 -0.89
C ASP A 57 7.82 3.24 -1.69
N PRO A 58 6.57 2.75 -1.85
CA PRO A 58 6.32 1.46 -2.47
C PRO A 58 6.69 1.40 -3.94
N GLU A 59 6.41 2.46 -4.71
CA GLU A 59 6.64 2.47 -6.15
C GLU A 59 8.13 2.49 -6.46
N SER A 60 8.89 3.39 -5.83
CA SER A 60 10.34 3.45 -6.03
C SER A 60 11.04 2.17 -5.57
N THR A 61 10.53 1.54 -4.49
CA THR A 61 11.08 0.26 -4.01
C THR A 61 10.82 -0.88 -5.01
N VAL A 62 9.64 -0.91 -5.64
CA VAL A 62 9.31 -1.88 -6.69
C VAL A 62 10.15 -1.65 -7.94
N GLU A 63 10.34 -0.39 -8.36
CA GLU A 63 11.18 -0.03 -9.49
C GLU A 63 12.64 -0.46 -9.28
N ASP A 64 13.21 -0.16 -8.11
CA ASP A 64 14.55 -0.61 -7.72
C ASP A 64 14.68 -2.13 -7.72
N PHE A 65 13.66 -2.84 -7.25
CA PHE A 65 13.64 -4.30 -7.24
C PHE A 65 13.65 -4.86 -8.66
N ILE A 66 12.80 -4.35 -9.55
CA ILE A 66 12.73 -4.78 -10.95
C ILE A 66 14.03 -4.47 -11.70
N ALA A 67 14.63 -3.29 -11.46
CA ALA A 67 15.89 -2.91 -12.06
C ALA A 67 17.05 -3.86 -11.68
N ARG A 68 17.03 -4.37 -10.43
CA ARG A 68 18.06 -5.33 -9.96
C ARG A 68 17.79 -6.76 -10.40
N PHE A 69 16.51 -7.13 -10.53
CA PHE A 69 16.07 -8.50 -10.78
C PHE A 69 15.06 -8.53 -11.94
N PRO A 70 15.48 -8.27 -13.18
CA PRO A 70 14.58 -8.25 -14.33
C PRO A 70 13.88 -9.60 -14.53
N ASP A 71 14.56 -10.71 -14.24
CA ASP A 71 14.03 -12.07 -14.36
C ASP A 71 12.93 -12.37 -13.35
N ALA A 72 12.94 -11.70 -12.18
CA ALA A 72 11.88 -11.83 -11.18
C ALA A 72 10.54 -11.27 -11.67
N SER A 73 10.55 -10.46 -12.71
CA SER A 73 9.35 -9.87 -13.31
C SER A 73 8.81 -10.66 -14.51
N VAL A 74 9.57 -11.62 -15.03
CA VAL A 74 9.16 -12.50 -16.11
C VAL A 74 8.46 -13.71 -15.50
N SER A 75 7.15 -13.83 -15.67
CA SER A 75 6.43 -15.06 -15.34
C SER A 75 6.61 -16.05 -16.50
N ASP A 76 7.62 -16.90 -16.39
CA ASP A 76 7.65 -18.13 -17.17
C ASP A 76 6.53 -19.04 -16.67
N GLY A 77 5.47 -19.13 -17.44
CA GLY A 77 4.56 -20.26 -17.44
C GLY A 77 3.25 -20.17 -16.66
N LEU A 78 2.42 -19.14 -16.93
CA LEU A 78 0.98 -19.34 -16.88
C LEU A 78 0.37 -18.89 -18.20
N PRO A 79 -0.46 -19.76 -18.86
CA PRO A 79 -1.17 -19.36 -20.07
C PRO A 79 -2.14 -18.25 -19.72
N HIS A 80 -1.99 -17.14 -20.39
CA HIS A 80 -2.94 -16.05 -20.60
C HIS A 80 -4.28 -16.16 -19.85
N LEU A 81 -4.30 -15.78 -18.60
CA LEU A 81 -5.50 -15.12 -18.10
C LEU A 81 -5.29 -13.65 -18.44
N ARG A 82 -5.84 -13.28 -19.57
CA ARG A 82 -6.05 -11.90 -19.98
C ARG A 82 -6.76 -11.20 -18.83
N SER A 83 -5.98 -10.50 -18.03
CA SER A 83 -6.54 -9.55 -17.06
C SER A 83 -7.23 -8.48 -17.89
N GLU A 84 -8.54 -8.55 -17.99
CA GLU A 84 -9.32 -7.35 -18.23
C GLU A 84 -8.80 -6.33 -17.22
N GLU A 85 -8.31 -5.22 -17.72
CA GLU A 85 -8.02 -4.03 -16.95
C GLU A 85 -9.27 -3.65 -16.16
N VAL A 86 -9.39 -4.20 -14.96
CA VAL A 86 -10.14 -3.50 -13.93
C VAL A 86 -9.22 -2.37 -13.51
N ASN A 87 -9.43 -1.24 -14.16
CA ASN A 87 -8.84 0.04 -13.81
C ASN A 87 -9.38 0.45 -12.43
N THR A 88 -8.90 -0.22 -11.39
CA THR A 88 -9.04 0.23 -10.01
C THR A 88 -7.76 0.98 -9.69
N ASP A 89 -7.71 2.22 -10.15
CA ASP A 89 -6.82 3.21 -9.54
C ASP A 89 -7.08 3.17 -8.04
N PRO A 90 -6.07 2.83 -7.20
CA PRO A 90 -6.22 3.01 -5.77
C PRO A 90 -6.50 4.50 -5.55
N PRO A 91 -7.50 4.87 -4.73
CA PRO A 91 -7.79 6.26 -4.50
C PRO A 91 -6.50 6.93 -4.04
N SER A 92 -6.00 7.86 -4.85
CA SER A 92 -4.77 8.60 -4.58
C SER A 92 -4.86 9.11 -3.14
N MET A 93 -3.73 9.16 -2.42
CA MET A 93 -3.69 9.70 -1.05
C MET A 93 -4.36 11.08 -0.95
N VAL A 94 -4.43 11.80 -2.06
CA VAL A 94 -5.15 13.07 -2.23
C VAL A 94 -6.66 12.85 -2.13
N ALA A 95 -7.23 11.83 -2.78
CA ALA A 95 -8.66 11.53 -2.69
C ALA A 95 -9.07 11.15 -1.26
N ARG A 96 -8.25 10.40 -0.56
CA ARG A 96 -8.50 10.01 0.84
C ARG A 96 -8.46 11.21 1.80
N ARG A 97 -7.53 12.16 1.56
CA ARG A 97 -7.47 13.42 2.32
C ARG A 97 -8.65 14.32 2.03
N VAL A 98 -9.10 14.40 0.78
CA VAL A 98 -10.27 15.18 0.37
C VAL A 98 -11.55 14.60 0.97
N VAL A 99 -11.74 13.29 0.95
CA VAL A 99 -12.90 12.63 1.56
C VAL A 99 -12.95 12.86 3.07
N MET A 100 -11.80 12.77 3.78
CA MET A 100 -11.75 13.09 5.21
C MET A 100 -12.05 14.57 5.49
N ALA A 101 -11.52 15.49 4.68
CA ALA A 101 -11.80 16.92 4.83
C ALA A 101 -13.29 17.25 4.62
N VAL A 102 -13.92 16.66 3.62
CA VAL A 102 -15.36 16.83 3.34
C VAL A 102 -16.21 16.25 4.47
N ALA A 103 -15.85 15.08 5.00
CA ALA A 103 -16.57 14.43 6.11
C ALA A 103 -16.54 15.26 7.41
N ILE A 104 -15.51 16.08 7.63
CA ILE A 104 -15.38 16.95 8.80
C ILE A 104 -16.07 18.30 8.56
N LEU A 105 -16.00 18.87 7.36
CA LEU A 105 -16.55 20.19 7.04
C LEU A 105 -18.07 20.18 6.92
N LEU A 106 -18.67 19.09 6.45
CA LEU A 106 -20.13 18.97 6.26
C LEU A 106 -20.92 19.14 7.59
N PRO A 107 -20.59 18.44 8.70
CA PRO A 107 -21.32 18.61 9.95
C PRO A 107 -21.09 19.99 10.58
N ILE A 108 -19.90 20.58 10.42
CA ILE A 108 -19.61 21.93 10.93
C ILE A 108 -20.45 22.96 10.20
N ALA A 109 -20.54 22.89 8.87
CA ALA A 109 -21.40 23.78 8.07
C ALA A 109 -22.88 23.64 8.48
N LEU A 110 -23.36 22.42 8.71
CA LEU A 110 -24.72 22.15 9.15
C LEU A 110 -25.01 22.78 10.52
N ILE A 111 -24.10 22.68 11.47
CA ILE A 111 -24.24 23.27 12.80
C ILE A 111 -24.28 24.79 12.72
N VAL A 112 -23.43 25.40 11.89
CA VAL A 112 -23.40 26.85 11.69
C VAL A 112 -24.71 27.35 11.08
N VAL A 113 -25.22 26.68 10.03
CA VAL A 113 -26.50 27.04 9.40
C VAL A 113 -27.64 26.91 10.38
N LEU A 114 -27.69 25.82 11.17
CA LEU A 114 -28.72 25.61 12.18
C LEU A 114 -28.67 26.69 13.27
N SER A 115 -27.48 27.09 13.70
CA SER A 115 -27.28 28.16 14.69
C SER A 115 -27.77 29.52 14.17
N ILE A 116 -27.55 29.80 12.89
CA ILE A 116 -28.04 31.05 12.24
C ILE A 116 -29.57 31.03 12.15
N LEU A 117 -30.15 29.90 11.74
CA LEU A 117 -31.61 29.75 11.64
C LEU A 117 -32.30 29.92 12.99
N VAL A 118 -31.76 29.33 14.04
CA VAL A 118 -32.28 29.49 15.41
C VAL A 118 -32.22 30.97 15.86
N ARG A 119 -31.11 31.65 15.53
CA ARG A 119 -30.98 33.09 15.84
C ARG A 119 -31.94 33.96 15.04
N MET A 120 -32.23 33.64 13.79
CA MET A 120 -33.20 34.39 12.95
C MET A 120 -34.65 34.08 13.31
N ALA A 121 -34.92 32.89 13.89
CA ALA A 121 -36.26 32.53 14.34
C ALA A 121 -36.67 33.18 15.70
N GLY A 122 -35.81 34.02 16.27
CA GLY A 122 -36.21 34.90 17.39
C GLY A 122 -36.35 34.25 18.76
N TRP A 123 -35.56 33.25 19.04
CA TRP A 123 -35.42 32.67 20.39
C TRP A 123 -34.08 33.04 20.99
#